data_af71015ff5b7f4a78bdfe87d136e9048
#
_entry.id   af71015ff5b7f4a78bdfe87d136e9048
#
_cell.length_a   1.000
_cell.length_b   1.000
_cell.length_c   1.000
_cell.angle_alpha   90.00
_cell.angle_beta   90.00
_cell.angle_gamma   90.00
#
_symmetry.space_group_name_H-M   'P 1'
#
loop_
_entity.id
_entity.type
_entity.pdbx_description
1 polymer ?
#
loop_
_entity_poly.entity_id
_entity_poly.type
_entity_poly.pdbx_seq_one_letter_code
_entity_poly.pdbx_strand_id
1 'polypeptide(L)'
;GVDTLQSPFPYFCFSETGALSQSGSVLPFTNSADGIVLGEGVGVVILKRLEDAIFDGDRIYSVISGIGSSSDGRARSMTAPSYQGQIRSFSNAYQDARIEPSLLGYYEAHGTGTPVGDRSEVIALNTFLKQTKNNKTPCYIGSVKSLIGHTKSAAGIAGLIKASLAIYTRTIPSHLYQHPISLDPINEIKTSQYLKLSNYNL
;
A
#
# COMPACT_ATOMS: atom_id res chain seq x y z
N GLY A 1 6.82 -8.28 -12.23
CA GLY A 1 7.47 -8.67 -10.99
C GLY A 1 7.34 -10.15 -10.73
N VAL A 2 8.39 -10.77 -10.23
CA VAL A 2 8.45 -12.22 -9.97
C VAL A 2 9.11 -12.45 -8.62
N ASP A 3 8.53 -13.31 -7.79
CA ASP A 3 9.15 -13.88 -6.61
C ASP A 3 8.51 -15.25 -6.33
N THR A 4 9.28 -16.31 -6.56
CA THR A 4 8.81 -17.70 -6.47
C THR A 4 9.75 -18.58 -5.62
N LEU A 5 10.72 -17.96 -4.94
CA LEU A 5 11.71 -18.69 -4.16
C LEU A 5 11.36 -18.69 -2.67
N GLN A 6 10.63 -19.70 -2.21
CA GLN A 6 10.34 -19.97 -0.80
C GLN A 6 11.33 -21.00 -0.22
N SER A 7 12.62 -20.71 -0.38
CA SER A 7 13.66 -21.51 0.30
C SER A 7 13.77 -21.12 1.79
N PRO A 8 14.44 -21.94 2.64
CA PRO A 8 14.66 -21.57 4.03
C PRO A 8 15.45 -20.26 4.23
N PHE A 9 16.29 -19.89 3.26
CA PHE A 9 17.19 -18.74 3.38
C PHE A 9 16.46 -17.39 3.62
N PRO A 10 15.44 -16.97 2.84
CA PRO A 10 14.68 -15.77 3.16
C PRO A 10 14.05 -15.80 4.55
N TYR A 11 13.54 -16.96 4.98
CA TYR A 11 12.97 -17.09 6.33
C TYR A 11 14.02 -16.85 7.42
N PHE A 12 15.22 -17.40 7.28
CA PHE A 12 16.33 -17.11 8.20
C PHE A 12 16.66 -15.62 8.23
N CYS A 13 16.81 -14.98 7.07
CA CYS A 13 17.14 -13.56 7.00
C CYS A 13 16.08 -12.68 7.68
N PHE A 14 14.81 -12.92 7.42
CA PHE A 14 13.73 -12.15 8.04
C PHE A 14 13.51 -12.49 9.51
N SER A 15 13.80 -13.72 9.93
CA SER A 15 13.77 -14.14 11.33
C SER A 15 14.84 -13.41 12.15
N GLU A 16 16.07 -13.36 11.66
CA GLU A 16 17.18 -12.65 12.32
C GLU A 16 16.90 -11.15 12.50
N THR A 17 16.14 -10.56 11.59
CA THR A 17 15.73 -9.15 11.72
C THR A 17 14.50 -8.94 12.60
N GLY A 18 13.88 -10.02 13.10
CA GLY A 18 12.64 -9.97 13.87
C GLY A 18 11.44 -9.46 13.05
N ALA A 19 11.48 -9.59 11.72
CA ALA A 19 10.44 -9.04 10.85
C ALA A 19 9.29 -10.00 10.58
N LEU A 20 9.45 -11.31 10.84
CA LEU A 20 8.39 -12.30 10.61
C LEU A 20 7.29 -12.19 11.66
N SER A 21 6.05 -12.33 11.21
CA SER A 21 4.88 -12.44 12.08
C SER A 21 4.94 -13.73 12.90
N GLN A 22 4.75 -13.62 14.20
CA GLN A 22 4.64 -14.76 15.11
C GLN A 22 3.24 -15.38 15.06
N SER A 23 2.21 -14.58 14.79
CA SER A 23 0.84 -15.04 14.63
C SER A 23 0.59 -15.77 13.30
N GLY A 24 1.52 -15.67 12.34
CA GLY A 24 1.36 -16.23 11.00
C GLY A 24 0.33 -15.48 10.14
N SER A 25 -0.05 -14.27 10.52
CA SER A 25 -1.02 -13.44 9.81
C SER A 25 -0.44 -12.08 9.46
N VAL A 26 -0.79 -11.56 8.28
CA VAL A 26 -0.46 -10.19 7.91
C VAL A 26 -1.64 -9.30 8.27
N LEU A 27 -1.49 -8.48 9.31
CA LEU A 27 -2.54 -7.64 9.89
C LEU A 27 -2.20 -6.14 9.74
N PRO A 28 -2.11 -5.59 8.52
CA PRO A 28 -1.63 -4.24 8.30
C PRO A 28 -2.55 -3.22 8.96
N PHE A 29 -1.94 -2.18 9.54
CA PHE A 29 -2.65 -1.04 10.13
C PHE A 29 -3.53 -1.37 11.33
N THR A 30 -3.35 -2.51 11.96
CA THR A 30 -4.05 -2.90 13.19
C THR A 30 -3.11 -2.91 14.39
N ASN A 31 -3.69 -2.83 15.60
CA ASN A 31 -2.91 -2.96 16.85
C ASN A 31 -2.39 -4.40 17.07
N SER A 32 -2.87 -5.36 16.31
CA SER A 32 -2.41 -6.77 16.32
C SER A 32 -1.32 -7.06 15.30
N ALA A 33 -0.86 -6.05 14.55
CA ALA A 33 0.23 -6.21 13.60
C ALA A 33 1.53 -6.60 14.31
N ASP A 34 2.12 -7.73 13.92
CA ASP A 34 3.29 -8.31 14.57
C ASP A 34 4.42 -8.71 13.59
N GLY A 35 4.24 -8.44 12.30
CA GLY A 35 5.26 -8.71 11.31
C GLY A 35 4.71 -9.15 9.94
N ILE A 36 5.64 -9.57 9.08
CA ILE A 36 5.34 -10.02 7.72
C ILE A 36 5.11 -11.53 7.66
N VAL A 37 4.32 -11.96 6.69
CA VAL A 37 4.28 -13.35 6.23
C VAL A 37 4.79 -13.36 4.80
N LEU A 38 5.73 -14.23 4.49
CA LEU A 38 6.30 -14.33 3.14
C LEU A 38 5.28 -14.98 2.20
N GLY A 39 5.13 -14.41 1.03
CA GLY A 39 4.29 -14.90 -0.06
C GLY A 39 5.09 -15.09 -1.34
N GLU A 40 4.51 -15.74 -2.32
CA GLU A 40 5.03 -15.90 -3.68
C GLU A 40 4.08 -15.26 -4.68
N GLY A 41 4.61 -14.86 -5.82
CA GLY A 41 3.79 -14.35 -6.89
C GLY A 41 4.54 -13.98 -8.16
N VAL A 42 3.80 -14.02 -9.24
CA VAL A 42 4.20 -13.51 -10.56
C VAL A 42 3.10 -12.58 -11.04
N GLY A 43 3.47 -11.35 -11.35
CA GLY A 43 2.55 -10.37 -11.91
C GLY A 43 3.13 -9.73 -13.16
N VAL A 44 2.28 -9.58 -14.18
CA VAL A 44 2.61 -8.94 -15.46
C VAL A 44 1.50 -7.95 -15.80
N VAL A 45 1.88 -6.76 -16.21
CA VAL A 45 0.98 -5.75 -16.78
C VAL A 45 1.51 -5.31 -18.14
N ILE A 46 0.61 -4.97 -19.05
CA ILE A 46 0.94 -4.40 -20.34
C ILE A 46 0.71 -2.89 -20.22
N LEU A 47 1.76 -2.11 -20.50
CA LEU A 47 1.70 -0.65 -20.52
C LEU A 47 1.66 -0.17 -21.95
N LYS A 48 0.78 0.80 -22.21
CA LYS A 48 0.63 1.43 -23.52
C LYS A 48 0.31 2.91 -23.32
N ARG A 49 0.72 3.77 -24.24
CA ARG A 49 0.28 5.17 -24.21
C ARG A 49 -1.24 5.23 -24.33
N LEU A 50 -1.88 6.11 -23.56
CA LEU A 50 -3.34 6.18 -23.51
C LEU A 50 -3.95 6.44 -24.89
N GLU A 51 -3.37 7.34 -25.66
CA GLU A 51 -3.83 7.68 -27.02
C GLU A 51 -3.78 6.47 -27.96
N ASP A 52 -2.69 5.69 -27.91
CA ASP A 52 -2.52 4.48 -28.72
C ASP A 52 -3.52 3.39 -28.27
N ALA A 53 -3.75 3.22 -26.99
CA ALA A 53 -4.71 2.25 -26.46
C ALA A 53 -6.15 2.59 -26.89
N ILE A 54 -6.52 3.89 -26.89
CA ILE A 54 -7.81 4.33 -27.36
C ILE A 54 -7.94 4.10 -28.87
N PHE A 55 -6.90 4.46 -29.64
CA PHE A 55 -6.90 4.29 -31.10
C PHE A 55 -7.05 2.83 -31.51
N ASP A 56 -6.34 1.92 -30.83
CA ASP A 56 -6.35 0.48 -31.12
C ASP A 56 -7.58 -0.25 -30.50
N GLY A 57 -8.41 0.44 -29.73
CA GLY A 57 -9.59 -0.14 -29.08
C GLY A 57 -9.26 -1.12 -27.95
N ASP A 58 -8.11 -0.96 -27.32
CA ASP A 58 -7.65 -1.82 -26.22
C ASP A 58 -8.53 -1.65 -24.98
N ARG A 59 -8.62 -2.72 -24.18
CA ARG A 59 -9.24 -2.64 -22.87
C ARG A 59 -8.32 -1.90 -21.90
N ILE A 60 -8.75 -0.75 -21.42
CA ILE A 60 -8.04 0.06 -20.44
C ILE A 60 -8.59 -0.22 -19.05
N TYR A 61 -7.78 -0.79 -18.16
CA TYR A 61 -8.16 -1.05 -16.76
C TYR A 61 -8.01 0.19 -15.88
N SER A 62 -6.92 0.93 -16.08
CA SER A 62 -6.64 2.18 -15.38
C SER A 62 -5.63 3.00 -16.16
N VAL A 63 -5.48 4.26 -15.77
CA VAL A 63 -4.48 5.18 -16.32
C VAL A 63 -3.50 5.56 -15.22
N ILE A 64 -2.19 5.42 -15.47
CA ILE A 64 -1.14 5.95 -14.61
C ILE A 64 -1.03 7.44 -14.91
N SER A 65 -1.57 8.27 -14.04
CA SER A 65 -1.61 9.73 -14.24
C SER A 65 -0.34 10.43 -13.82
N GLY A 66 0.42 9.87 -12.88
CA GLY A 66 1.68 10.44 -12.41
C GLY A 66 2.52 9.46 -11.64
N ILE A 67 3.82 9.75 -11.59
CA ILE A 67 4.82 8.92 -10.91
C ILE A 67 5.64 9.81 -9.99
N GLY A 68 5.87 9.33 -8.75
CA GLY A 68 6.71 10.01 -7.79
C GLY A 68 7.66 9.05 -7.10
N SER A 69 8.90 9.46 -7.00
CA SER A 69 9.93 8.74 -6.26
C SER A 69 10.66 9.67 -5.29
N SER A 70 11.25 9.06 -4.28
CA SER A 70 12.05 9.76 -3.29
C SER A 70 13.04 8.79 -2.66
N SER A 71 14.13 9.32 -2.11
CA SER A 71 15.03 8.59 -1.23
C SER A 71 14.78 9.00 0.21
N ASP A 72 14.92 8.06 1.14
CA ASP A 72 14.85 8.34 2.58
C ASP A 72 16.00 9.21 3.08
N GLY A 73 17.08 9.31 2.29
CA GLY A 73 18.23 10.16 2.58
C GLY A 73 18.95 9.72 3.87
N ARG A 74 19.35 10.70 4.67
CA ARG A 74 20.01 10.44 5.97
C ARG A 74 18.93 10.19 7.05
N ALA A 75 18.41 8.97 7.11
CA ALA A 75 17.51 8.52 8.17
C ALA A 75 18.27 8.15 9.46
N ARG A 76 17.51 7.80 10.52
CA ARG A 76 18.12 7.37 11.82
C ARG A 76 18.97 6.09 11.70
N SER A 77 18.61 5.20 10.77
CA SER A 77 19.37 4.00 10.40
C SER A 77 19.10 3.67 8.92
N MET A 78 19.89 2.76 8.37
CA MET A 78 19.78 2.34 6.97
C MET A 78 18.46 1.61 6.66
N THR A 79 17.81 1.06 7.68
CA THR A 79 16.55 0.30 7.56
C THR A 79 15.33 1.04 8.13
N ALA A 80 15.51 2.21 8.75
CA ALA A 80 14.39 2.97 9.33
C ALA A 80 13.60 3.71 8.26
N PRO A 81 12.28 3.50 8.16
CA PRO A 81 11.46 4.23 7.20
C PRO A 81 11.43 5.73 7.53
N SER A 82 11.49 6.56 6.50
CA SER A 82 11.37 8.02 6.61
C SER A 82 10.02 8.49 6.10
N TYR A 83 9.15 8.92 7.01
CA TYR A 83 7.85 9.47 6.60
C TYR A 83 7.99 10.75 5.74
N GLN A 84 9.06 11.54 5.92
CA GLN A 84 9.35 12.68 5.07
C GLN A 84 9.69 12.26 3.63
N GLY A 85 10.43 11.15 3.46
CA GLY A 85 10.70 10.56 2.16
C GLY A 85 9.40 10.17 1.46
N GLN A 86 8.51 9.49 2.17
CA GLN A 86 7.21 9.10 1.65
C GLN A 86 6.34 10.31 1.25
N ILE A 87 6.29 11.36 2.08
CA ILE A 87 5.58 12.61 1.75
C ILE A 87 6.11 13.23 0.46
N ARG A 88 7.45 13.28 0.28
CA ARG A 88 8.05 13.79 -0.96
C ARG A 88 7.64 12.95 -2.17
N SER A 89 7.64 11.62 -2.04
CA SER A 89 7.18 10.71 -3.11
C SER A 89 5.72 10.99 -3.49
N PHE A 90 4.82 11.13 -2.51
CA PHE A 90 3.42 11.50 -2.76
C PHE A 90 3.32 12.86 -3.47
N SER A 91 4.01 13.88 -2.95
CA SER A 91 3.99 15.22 -3.54
C SER A 91 4.46 15.21 -5.00
N ASN A 92 5.55 14.49 -5.29
CA ASN A 92 6.07 14.37 -6.64
C ASN A 92 5.07 13.68 -7.58
N ALA A 93 4.42 12.59 -7.14
CA ALA A 93 3.44 11.88 -7.94
C ALA A 93 2.22 12.74 -8.27
N TYR A 94 1.69 13.47 -7.29
CA TYR A 94 0.54 14.34 -7.49
C TYR A 94 0.87 15.59 -8.31
N GLN A 95 2.08 16.11 -8.16
CA GLN A 95 2.57 17.22 -9.01
C GLN A 95 2.71 16.76 -10.46
N ASP A 96 3.26 15.58 -10.72
CA ASP A 96 3.39 14.99 -12.05
C ASP A 96 2.00 14.73 -12.66
N ALA A 97 1.09 14.15 -11.89
CA ALA A 97 -0.29 13.88 -12.30
C ALA A 97 -1.12 15.15 -12.56
N ARG A 98 -0.76 16.28 -11.94
CA ARG A 98 -1.57 17.52 -11.91
C ARG A 98 -2.98 17.30 -11.37
N ILE A 99 -3.11 16.42 -10.37
CA ILE A 99 -4.38 16.04 -9.73
C ILE A 99 -4.35 16.55 -8.27
N GLU A 100 -5.50 17.02 -7.80
CA GLU A 100 -5.65 17.44 -6.41
C GLU A 100 -5.66 16.22 -5.48
N PRO A 101 -4.82 16.18 -4.43
CA PRO A 101 -4.78 15.06 -3.49
C PRO A 101 -6.11 14.80 -2.76
N SER A 102 -6.98 15.80 -2.67
CA SER A 102 -8.34 15.69 -2.09
C SER A 102 -9.24 14.69 -2.82
N LEU A 103 -8.88 14.28 -4.03
CA LEU A 103 -9.62 13.30 -4.84
C LEU A 103 -9.18 11.85 -4.57
N LEU A 104 -8.21 11.63 -3.67
CA LEU A 104 -7.73 10.28 -3.33
C LEU A 104 -8.80 9.50 -2.58
N GLY A 105 -9.44 8.55 -3.26
CA GLY A 105 -10.46 7.67 -2.66
C GLY A 105 -9.89 6.40 -2.03
N TYR A 106 -8.83 5.85 -2.61
CA TYR A 106 -8.20 4.62 -2.14
C TYR A 106 -6.67 4.71 -2.24
N TYR A 107 -5.99 4.20 -1.22
CA TYR A 107 -4.54 4.07 -1.16
C TYR A 107 -4.16 2.59 -0.97
N GLU A 108 -3.59 1.99 -2.01
CA GLU A 108 -2.96 0.68 -1.91
C GLU A 108 -1.57 0.85 -1.30
N ALA A 109 -1.44 0.45 -0.05
CA ALA A 109 -0.28 0.74 0.77
C ALA A 109 0.83 -0.31 0.66
N HIS A 110 2.01 0.05 1.14
CA HIS A 110 3.05 -0.93 1.42
C HIS A 110 2.57 -1.91 2.49
N GLY A 111 2.03 -1.43 3.62
CA GLY A 111 1.24 -2.17 4.60
C GLY A 111 1.73 -3.59 4.87
N THR A 112 2.89 -3.71 5.50
CA THR A 112 3.56 -5.01 5.70
C THR A 112 3.10 -5.73 6.97
N GLY A 113 2.30 -5.10 7.81
CA GLY A 113 1.92 -5.62 9.12
C GLY A 113 3.03 -5.44 10.17
N THR A 114 4.02 -4.59 9.92
CA THR A 114 5.04 -4.25 10.91
C THR A 114 4.63 -2.97 11.66
N PRO A 115 4.61 -2.97 13.01
CA PRO A 115 4.09 -1.83 13.78
C PRO A 115 4.74 -0.49 13.43
N VAL A 116 6.06 -0.47 13.25
CA VAL A 116 6.82 0.76 12.94
C VAL A 116 6.59 1.20 11.50
N GLY A 117 6.60 0.27 10.55
CA GLY A 117 6.40 0.55 9.12
C GLY A 117 5.01 1.09 8.84
N ASP A 118 3.99 0.39 9.32
CA ASP A 118 2.59 0.75 9.14
C ASP A 118 2.28 2.13 9.75
N ARG A 119 2.77 2.38 10.97
CA ARG A 119 2.62 3.69 11.62
C ARG A 119 3.28 4.82 10.83
N SER A 120 4.51 4.59 10.35
CA SER A 120 5.24 5.59 9.56
C SER A 120 4.48 5.94 8.27
N GLU A 121 3.93 4.95 7.59
CA GLU A 121 3.17 5.11 6.35
C GLU A 121 1.87 5.88 6.59
N VAL A 122 1.12 5.55 7.64
CA VAL A 122 -0.12 6.26 8.00
C VAL A 122 0.17 7.71 8.40
N ILE A 123 1.25 7.99 9.15
CA ILE A 123 1.66 9.36 9.49
C ILE A 123 2.00 10.15 8.23
N ALA A 124 2.74 9.54 7.29
CA ALA A 124 3.09 10.18 6.03
C ALA A 124 1.85 10.55 5.22
N LEU A 125 0.93 9.61 5.04
CA LEU A 125 -0.29 9.83 4.27
C LEU A 125 -1.22 10.85 4.94
N ASN A 126 -1.44 10.75 6.25
CA ASN A 126 -2.21 11.74 7.02
C ASN A 126 -1.62 13.15 6.90
N THR A 127 -0.29 13.27 7.02
CA THR A 127 0.40 14.56 6.92
C THR A 127 0.25 15.15 5.52
N PHE A 128 0.39 14.32 4.49
CA PHE A 128 0.20 14.73 3.10
C PHE A 128 -1.24 15.20 2.85
N LEU A 129 -2.25 14.45 3.26
CA LEU A 129 -3.65 14.80 3.06
C LEU A 129 -4.10 16.05 3.84
N LYS A 130 -3.50 16.32 5.01
CA LYS A 130 -3.75 17.57 5.78
C LYS A 130 -3.34 18.84 5.03
N GLN A 131 -2.41 18.73 4.09
CA GLN A 131 -1.94 19.88 3.30
C GLN A 131 -2.94 20.26 2.19
N THR A 132 -3.94 19.44 1.95
CA THR A 132 -4.96 19.68 0.92
C THR A 132 -6.16 20.41 1.52
N LYS A 133 -6.56 21.51 0.89
CA LYS A 133 -7.53 22.48 1.46
C LYS A 133 -8.99 22.02 1.55
N ASN A 134 -9.38 20.83 1.06
CA ASN A 134 -10.81 20.45 0.99
C ASN A 134 -11.07 18.93 0.94
N ASN A 135 -10.47 18.13 1.83
CA ASN A 135 -10.85 16.70 1.93
C ASN A 135 -12.27 16.55 2.52
N LYS A 136 -13.24 16.33 1.66
CA LYS A 136 -14.63 16.05 2.05
C LYS A 136 -14.93 14.56 2.22
N THR A 137 -14.14 13.70 1.58
CA THR A 137 -14.32 12.24 1.62
C THR A 137 -13.08 11.58 2.19
N PRO A 138 -13.23 10.58 3.07
CA PRO A 138 -12.08 9.85 3.58
C PRO A 138 -11.43 9.02 2.49
N CYS A 139 -10.09 8.92 2.52
CA CYS A 139 -9.32 7.97 1.73
C CYS A 139 -9.34 6.60 2.46
N TYR A 140 -9.70 5.56 1.73
CA TYR A 140 -9.62 4.20 2.26
C TYR A 140 -8.21 3.65 2.06
N ILE A 141 -7.62 3.08 3.12
CA ILE A 141 -6.29 2.48 3.10
C ILE A 141 -6.40 0.96 3.16
N GLY A 142 -5.65 0.27 2.31
CA GLY A 142 -5.58 -1.18 2.25
C GLY A 142 -4.22 -1.68 1.81
N SER A 143 -3.97 -2.98 1.95
CA SER A 143 -2.78 -3.64 1.43
C SER A 143 -3.11 -5.03 0.90
N VAL A 144 -2.64 -5.33 -0.31
CA VAL A 144 -2.77 -6.67 -0.92
C VAL A 144 -2.09 -7.75 -0.08
N LYS A 145 -1.12 -7.36 0.74
CA LYS A 145 -0.36 -8.29 1.58
C LYS A 145 -1.21 -8.98 2.65
N SER A 146 -2.33 -8.37 3.05
CA SER A 146 -3.29 -9.04 3.93
C SER A 146 -3.94 -10.28 3.29
N LEU A 147 -3.90 -10.40 1.96
CA LEU A 147 -4.51 -11.47 1.18
C LEU A 147 -3.51 -12.54 0.76
N ILE A 148 -2.32 -12.13 0.33
CA ILE A 148 -1.34 -13.00 -0.34
C ILE A 148 0.04 -13.03 0.34
N GLY A 149 0.19 -12.37 1.47
CA GLY A 149 1.51 -12.19 2.11
C GLY A 149 2.41 -11.19 1.36
N HIS A 150 3.63 -11.06 1.84
CA HIS A 150 4.63 -10.17 1.23
C HIS A 150 5.40 -10.92 0.14
N THR A 151 5.02 -10.68 -1.09
CA THR A 151 5.63 -11.30 -2.28
C THR A 151 6.93 -10.60 -2.72
N LYS A 152 7.60 -9.90 -1.83
CA LYS A 152 8.94 -9.27 -2.01
C LYS A 152 9.04 -8.53 -3.36
N SER A 153 9.78 -9.11 -4.32
CA SER A 153 10.00 -8.51 -5.66
C SER A 153 8.71 -8.38 -6.49
N ALA A 154 7.69 -9.19 -6.21
CA ALA A 154 6.38 -9.10 -6.88
C ALA A 154 5.37 -8.23 -6.12
N ALA A 155 5.70 -7.69 -4.93
CA ALA A 155 4.73 -6.97 -4.11
C ALA A 155 4.19 -5.69 -4.77
N GLY A 156 5.07 -4.94 -5.46
CA GLY A 156 4.66 -3.72 -6.16
C GLY A 156 3.69 -3.98 -7.30
N ILE A 157 3.95 -5.02 -8.11
CA ILE A 157 3.06 -5.37 -9.22
C ILE A 157 1.72 -5.91 -8.70
N ALA A 158 1.70 -6.66 -7.61
CA ALA A 158 0.48 -7.14 -6.98
C ALA A 158 -0.41 -5.98 -6.50
N GLY A 159 0.17 -4.98 -5.84
CA GLY A 159 -0.55 -3.76 -5.43
C GLY A 159 -1.06 -2.97 -6.63
N LEU A 160 -0.25 -2.79 -7.67
CA LEU A 160 -0.67 -2.10 -8.90
C LEU A 160 -1.86 -2.81 -9.57
N ILE A 161 -1.83 -4.13 -9.69
CA ILE A 161 -2.93 -4.92 -10.27
C ILE A 161 -4.19 -4.75 -9.42
N LYS A 162 -4.10 -4.88 -8.09
CA LYS A 162 -5.23 -4.70 -7.19
C LYS A 162 -5.84 -3.30 -7.30
N ALA A 163 -5.03 -2.25 -7.27
CA ALA A 163 -5.50 -0.88 -7.42
C ALA A 163 -6.15 -0.64 -8.78
N SER A 164 -5.57 -1.15 -9.87
CA SER A 164 -6.13 -1.05 -11.22
C SER A 164 -7.48 -1.75 -11.34
N LEU A 165 -7.63 -2.94 -10.75
CA LEU A 165 -8.90 -3.66 -10.73
C LEU A 165 -9.94 -2.94 -9.86
N ALA A 166 -9.54 -2.35 -8.73
CA ALA A 166 -10.42 -1.56 -7.88
C ALA A 166 -11.03 -0.37 -8.65
N ILE A 167 -10.21 0.33 -9.44
CA ILE A 167 -10.68 1.42 -10.31
C ILE A 167 -11.62 0.88 -11.40
N TYR A 168 -11.21 -0.19 -12.09
CA TYR A 168 -11.98 -0.77 -13.20
C TYR A 168 -13.37 -1.26 -12.75
N THR A 169 -13.44 -1.94 -11.62
CA THR A 169 -14.68 -2.47 -11.04
C THR A 169 -15.45 -1.45 -10.22
N ARG A 170 -14.86 -0.27 -9.95
CA ARG A 170 -15.39 0.76 -9.04
C ARG A 170 -15.71 0.22 -7.64
N THR A 171 -14.88 -0.69 -7.17
CA THR A 171 -15.05 -1.36 -5.88
C THR A 171 -13.81 -1.16 -5.03
N ILE A 172 -13.97 -0.68 -3.81
CA ILE A 172 -12.88 -0.61 -2.84
C ILE A 172 -12.77 -1.99 -2.18
N PRO A 173 -11.66 -2.73 -2.42
CA PRO A 173 -11.51 -4.06 -1.84
C PRO A 173 -11.28 -3.96 -0.33
N SER A 174 -11.97 -4.81 0.42
CA SER A 174 -11.76 -4.91 1.87
C SER A 174 -10.49 -5.67 2.22
N HIS A 175 -9.96 -5.43 3.43
CA HIS A 175 -9.01 -6.35 4.03
C HIS A 175 -9.73 -7.66 4.38
N LEU A 176 -9.22 -8.78 3.89
CA LEU A 176 -9.65 -10.10 4.36
C LEU A 176 -8.72 -10.52 5.50
N TYR A 177 -9.31 -10.77 6.65
CA TYR A 177 -8.60 -11.42 7.76
C TYR A 177 -9.17 -12.82 7.92
N GLN A 178 -8.29 -13.82 7.94
CA GLN A 178 -8.67 -15.24 7.96
C GLN A 178 -9.36 -15.70 9.26
N HIS A 179 -9.41 -14.82 10.27
CA HIS A 179 -10.05 -15.10 11.57
C HIS A 179 -10.90 -13.91 12.00
N PRO A 180 -11.91 -14.12 12.89
CA PRO A 180 -12.68 -13.03 13.48
C PRO A 180 -11.84 -12.25 14.52
N ILE A 181 -10.63 -11.84 14.11
CA ILE A 181 -9.81 -10.94 14.89
C ILE A 181 -10.52 -9.60 14.86
N SER A 182 -10.81 -9.06 16.02
CA SER A 182 -11.28 -7.69 16.16
C SER A 182 -10.33 -6.77 15.39
N LEU A 183 -10.85 -6.18 14.31
CA LEU A 183 -10.11 -5.19 13.53
C LEU A 183 -10.03 -3.91 14.35
N ASP A 184 -9.02 -3.85 15.20
CA ASP A 184 -8.71 -2.66 15.98
C ASP A 184 -7.63 -1.84 15.24
N PRO A 185 -8.00 -0.80 14.43
CA PRO A 185 -7.04 0.01 13.70
C PRO A 185 -6.10 0.74 14.65
N ILE A 186 -4.89 1.01 14.21
CA ILE A 186 -3.94 1.84 14.96
C ILE A 186 -4.52 3.24 15.22
N ASN A 187 -4.08 3.88 16.30
CA ASN A 187 -4.63 5.18 16.73
C ASN A 187 -4.56 6.25 15.65
N GLU A 188 -3.51 6.24 14.85
CA GLU A 188 -3.31 7.19 13.76
C GLU A 188 -4.41 7.11 12.68
N ILE A 189 -5.07 5.97 12.52
CA ILE A 189 -6.26 5.81 11.67
C ILE A 189 -7.52 6.17 12.45
N LYS A 190 -7.69 5.66 13.68
CA LYS A 190 -8.87 5.94 14.52
C LYS A 190 -9.12 7.43 14.72
N THR A 191 -8.06 8.21 14.91
CA THR A 191 -8.15 9.66 15.13
C THR A 191 -8.08 10.47 13.84
N SER A 192 -7.87 9.84 12.69
CA SER A 192 -7.79 10.52 11.41
C SER A 192 -9.17 10.94 10.92
N GLN A 193 -9.30 12.18 10.49
CA GLN A 193 -10.46 12.64 9.72
C GLN A 193 -10.31 12.38 8.21
N TYR A 194 -9.13 11.94 7.76
CA TYR A 194 -8.79 11.73 6.34
C TYR A 194 -8.72 10.27 5.94
N LEU A 195 -8.47 9.36 6.87
CA LEU A 195 -8.22 7.95 6.59
C LEU A 195 -9.25 7.03 7.24
N LYS A 196 -9.60 5.98 6.52
CA LYS A 196 -10.35 4.83 7.02
C LYS A 196 -9.71 3.54 6.56
N LEU A 197 -9.69 2.53 7.42
CA LEU A 197 -9.31 1.17 7.01
C LEU A 197 -10.40 0.61 6.08
N SER A 198 -10.01 -0.02 4.97
CA SER A 198 -10.99 -0.63 4.07
C SER A 198 -11.49 -1.95 4.67
N ASN A 199 -12.71 -1.93 5.20
CA ASN A 199 -13.37 -3.06 5.86
C ASN A 199 -14.64 -3.48 5.11
N TYR A 200 -15.17 -4.68 5.42
CA TYR A 200 -16.38 -5.25 4.82
C TYR A 200 -17.68 -4.45 5.02
N ASN A 201 -17.70 -3.47 5.90
CA ASN A 201 -18.91 -2.72 6.28
C ASN A 201 -19.01 -1.37 5.53
N LEU A 202 -18.77 -1.37 4.23
CA LEU A 202 -19.03 -0.22 3.36
C LEU A 202 -20.20 -0.51 2.42
#